data_ad12d6f48e2df14cf99cc2c7d4e74ca3
#
_entry.id   ad12d6f48e2df14cf99cc2c7d4e74ca3
#
_cell.length_a   1.000
_cell.length_b   1.000
_cell.length_c   1.000
_cell.angle_alpha   90.00
_cell.angle_beta   90.00
_cell.angle_gamma   90.00
#
_symmetry.space_group_name_H-M   'P 1'
#
loop_
_entity.id
_entity.type
_entity.pdbx_description
1 polymer ?
#
loop_
_entity_poly.entity_id
_entity_poly.type
_entity_poly.pdbx_seq_one_letter_code
_entity_poly.pdbx_strand_id
1 'polypeptide(L)'
;MLFCLLPEVCLPFFLLLFSLSPLFAKRDSSFSNQFPPHSLQGFYSAKQSKDKPTFSVIKGSFAVVSATALNVRFGPSTKNPVLKVILKDTHILPLSSPKHEWLKIRIPKGIKGWVAKKHVKIYMPKPLSFFKVKPASMPFTSLLGASISRYMEEMYIQKRLKPVDKLFIVVEDLTTGSYVVSIRPRQSVKSASTIKVPILHAFMIQRFRGNIKEPSKYERQIEEMIRFSSNPSTNTIIKLLGGPKIIQDLLNETKIYKELKLAEAIPEDGRTYQNKISAADLNQIFVNIWSNRVIGSEFNLENNMTASKKMLHLLKLPGHSWLIDRIKAGTCFSSNKSVKIWDKTGFVKGVNGNGGIVEIDTPHGRKAYSIVMFMERDKYHTIIGDATKWSERMAMHMRRISEMTYAFFSNRYESYNKCGRSLLNRFAKLALASHFLHASL
;
A
#
# COMPACT_ATOMS: atom_id res chain seq x y z
N MET A 1 -48.82 46.48 -7.54
CA MET A 1 -50.08 45.74 -7.67
C MET A 1 -49.84 44.35 -7.23
N LEU A 2 -50.34 44.10 -6.16
CA LEU A 2 -51.15 43.02 -5.53
C LEU A 2 -50.39 41.75 -5.32
N PHE A 3 -50.09 41.39 -4.06
CA PHE A 3 -50.84 40.82 -2.97
C PHE A 3 -51.00 39.31 -3.06
N CYS A 4 -50.46 38.66 -2.06
CA CYS A 4 -51.06 37.80 -1.05
C CYS A 4 -51.05 36.31 -1.42
N LEU A 5 -50.95 35.33 -0.60
CA LEU A 5 -50.96 35.09 0.86
C LEU A 5 -50.55 33.64 1.12
N LEU A 6 -49.93 33.35 2.24
CA LEU A 6 -49.85 32.02 2.88
C LEU A 6 -51.26 31.63 3.37
N PRO A 7 -51.56 30.32 3.68
CA PRO A 7 -51.47 29.96 5.08
C PRO A 7 -50.91 28.56 5.41
N GLU A 8 -50.46 28.50 6.65
CA GLU A 8 -50.22 27.42 7.57
C GLU A 8 -51.25 26.30 7.58
N VAL A 9 -50.85 25.07 7.88
CA VAL A 9 -51.60 24.12 8.72
C VAL A 9 -50.66 23.08 9.35
N CYS A 10 -50.43 23.21 10.64
CA CYS A 10 -50.52 22.28 11.76
C CYS A 10 -50.05 20.82 11.63
N LEU A 11 -49.12 20.50 12.55
CA LEU A 11 -48.92 19.17 13.16
C LEU A 11 -50.18 18.57 13.76
N PRO A 12 -50.19 17.24 14.00
CA PRO A 12 -50.14 16.84 15.39
C PRO A 12 -49.19 15.70 15.74
N PHE A 13 -48.67 15.85 16.93
CA PHE A 13 -48.12 14.88 17.87
C PHE A 13 -48.86 13.55 17.90
N PHE A 14 -48.10 12.43 17.91
CA PHE A 14 -48.52 11.22 18.58
C PHE A 14 -47.38 10.66 19.42
N LEU A 15 -47.46 10.92 20.71
CA LEU A 15 -46.78 10.20 21.77
C LEU A 15 -47.50 8.83 21.92
N LEU A 16 -46.72 7.77 21.90
CA LEU A 16 -47.11 6.49 22.49
C LEU A 16 -45.97 5.96 23.34
N LEU A 17 -46.18 6.19 24.64
CA LEU A 17 -45.53 5.50 25.74
C LEU A 17 -45.94 4.02 25.71
N PHE A 18 -44.97 3.11 25.70
CA PHE A 18 -45.16 1.80 26.31
C PHE A 18 -43.97 1.42 27.17
N SER A 19 -44.33 1.04 28.35
CA SER A 19 -43.63 0.73 29.58
C SER A 19 -42.71 -0.49 29.50
N LEU A 20 -41.60 -0.36 30.22
CA LEU A 20 -40.86 -1.28 31.08
C LEU A 20 -41.38 -2.73 31.21
N SER A 21 -40.50 -3.69 30.95
CA SER A 21 -40.12 -4.66 31.99
C SER A 21 -38.88 -5.49 31.55
N PRO A 22 -38.00 -5.87 32.48
CA PRO A 22 -36.74 -6.54 32.20
C PRO A 22 -36.92 -8.04 32.26
N LEU A 23 -36.41 -8.73 31.26
CA LEU A 23 -36.20 -10.18 31.32
C LEU A 23 -34.71 -10.48 31.35
N PHE A 24 -34.28 -10.89 32.51
CA PHE A 24 -33.06 -11.63 32.75
C PHE A 24 -33.01 -12.87 31.85
N ALA A 25 -32.01 -12.93 30.98
CA ALA A 25 -31.63 -14.19 30.35
C ALA A 25 -30.16 -14.44 30.65
N LYS A 26 -29.96 -15.58 31.23
CA LYS A 26 -28.75 -16.18 31.78
C LYS A 26 -27.58 -16.16 30.82
N ARG A 27 -26.40 -15.89 31.40
CA ARG A 27 -25.10 -16.31 30.89
C ARG A 27 -25.11 -17.83 30.65
N ASP A 28 -24.94 -18.22 29.42
CA ASP A 28 -24.37 -19.51 29.11
C ASP A 28 -22.88 -19.32 28.75
N SER A 29 -22.08 -19.63 29.74
CA SER A 29 -20.68 -19.83 29.66
C SER A 29 -20.41 -21.27 29.18
N SER A 30 -20.28 -21.49 27.89
CA SER A 30 -19.69 -22.72 27.38
C SER A 30 -19.34 -22.61 25.90
N PHE A 31 -18.23 -21.98 25.60
CA PHE A 31 -17.38 -22.37 24.48
C PHE A 31 -15.92 -22.29 24.98
N SER A 32 -15.59 -23.30 25.74
CA SER A 32 -14.21 -23.62 26.12
C SER A 32 -13.49 -24.22 24.93
N ASN A 33 -12.37 -23.64 24.61
CA ASN A 33 -11.11 -24.26 24.19
C ASN A 33 -11.16 -25.73 23.81
N GLN A 34 -11.00 -26.00 22.50
CA GLN A 34 -10.39 -27.24 22.06
C GLN A 34 -9.39 -26.94 20.95
N PHE A 35 -8.17 -26.56 21.33
CA PHE A 35 -6.95 -26.86 20.57
C PHE A 35 -5.99 -27.52 21.56
N PRO A 36 -5.52 -28.73 21.28
CA PRO A 36 -4.56 -29.43 22.14
C PRO A 36 -3.20 -28.70 22.05
N PRO A 37 -2.45 -28.61 23.16
CA PRO A 37 -1.09 -28.16 23.16
C PRO A 37 -0.20 -29.28 22.63
N HIS A 38 0.19 -29.24 21.37
CA HIS A 38 1.29 -30.04 20.91
C HIS A 38 2.60 -29.43 21.40
N SER A 39 3.15 -30.09 22.39
CA SER A 39 4.50 -30.00 22.91
C SER A 39 5.53 -30.04 21.77
N LEU A 40 6.17 -28.92 21.50
CA LEU A 40 7.41 -28.86 20.74
C LEU A 40 8.59 -28.86 21.71
N GLN A 41 8.78 -29.97 22.39
CA GLN A 41 10.07 -30.34 23.01
C GLN A 41 10.57 -31.63 22.34
N GLY A 42 11.73 -31.50 21.73
CA GLY A 42 12.47 -32.64 21.18
C GLY A 42 12.69 -32.53 19.68
N PHE A 43 13.82 -31.92 19.32
CA PHE A 43 14.72 -32.22 18.21
C PHE A 43 15.64 -31.02 17.95
N TYR A 44 16.50 -30.70 18.91
CA TYR A 44 17.72 -29.93 18.67
C TYR A 44 18.91 -30.68 19.20
N SER A 45 19.43 -31.58 18.38
CA SER A 45 20.82 -32.02 18.44
C SER A 45 21.28 -32.32 17.01
N ALA A 46 21.78 -31.31 16.34
CA ALA A 46 22.57 -31.48 15.14
C ALA A 46 23.76 -30.54 15.23
N LYS A 47 24.94 -31.12 15.24
CA LYS A 47 26.27 -30.50 15.27
C LYS A 47 26.35 -29.27 14.35
N GLN A 48 26.82 -28.14 14.90
CA GLN A 48 27.18 -26.94 14.15
C GLN A 48 28.28 -27.26 13.14
N SER A 49 27.93 -27.34 11.85
CA SER A 49 28.90 -27.17 10.77
C SER A 49 29.10 -25.67 10.54
N LYS A 50 30.36 -25.28 10.46
CA LYS A 50 30.84 -23.87 10.36
C LYS A 50 30.60 -23.21 9.01
N ASP A 51 29.65 -23.63 8.21
CA ASP A 51 29.28 -22.96 6.98
C ASP A 51 27.86 -22.41 7.09
N LYS A 52 27.75 -21.14 7.46
CA LYS A 52 26.49 -20.39 7.33
C LYS A 52 26.18 -20.26 5.83
N PRO A 53 25.12 -20.93 5.32
CA PRO A 53 24.68 -20.63 3.97
C PRO A 53 24.08 -19.21 4.01
N THR A 54 24.76 -18.26 3.37
CA THR A 54 24.23 -16.93 3.10
C THR A 54 23.04 -17.07 2.14
N PHE A 55 21.83 -17.14 2.70
CA PHE A 55 20.60 -17.11 1.92
C PHE A 55 20.33 -15.68 1.48
N SER A 56 20.92 -15.27 0.36
CA SER A 56 20.46 -14.08 -0.34
C SER A 56 19.17 -14.46 -1.09
N VAL A 57 18.02 -14.17 -0.50
CA VAL A 57 16.77 -14.06 -1.25
C VAL A 57 16.98 -12.97 -2.28
N ILE A 58 17.00 -13.32 -3.56
CA ILE A 58 17.10 -12.33 -4.63
C ILE A 58 15.78 -11.58 -4.64
N LYS A 59 15.75 -10.40 -4.00
CA LYS A 59 14.59 -9.52 -3.93
C LYS A 59 14.08 -9.25 -5.35
N GLY A 60 12.82 -9.65 -5.62
CA GLY A 60 12.13 -9.34 -6.87
C GLY A 60 12.22 -10.40 -7.98
N SER A 61 12.91 -11.54 -7.77
CA SER A 61 12.85 -12.64 -8.74
C SER A 61 11.50 -13.36 -8.63
N PHE A 62 10.90 -13.70 -9.77
CA PHE A 62 9.79 -14.63 -9.86
C PHE A 62 10.10 -15.71 -10.86
N ALA A 63 9.38 -16.81 -10.81
CA ALA A 63 9.56 -17.88 -11.75
C ALA A 63 8.21 -18.39 -12.26
N VAL A 64 8.18 -18.91 -13.46
CA VAL A 64 6.99 -19.42 -14.13
C VAL A 64 7.22 -20.88 -14.52
N VAL A 65 6.27 -21.73 -14.21
CA VAL A 65 6.31 -23.16 -14.59
C VAL A 65 6.20 -23.29 -16.10
N SER A 66 7.17 -23.95 -16.74
CA SER A 66 7.19 -24.18 -18.19
C SER A 66 6.67 -25.57 -18.58
N ALA A 67 6.69 -26.54 -17.69
CA ALA A 67 6.14 -27.88 -17.91
C ALA A 67 4.60 -27.89 -17.77
N THR A 68 3.91 -28.78 -18.45
CA THR A 68 2.45 -28.96 -18.35
C THR A 68 2.00 -29.18 -16.90
N ALA A 69 2.77 -30.01 -16.15
CA ALA A 69 2.60 -30.22 -14.72
C ALA A 69 3.97 -30.39 -14.08
N LEU A 70 4.13 -29.84 -12.87
CA LEU A 70 5.39 -29.86 -12.12
C LEU A 70 5.16 -30.26 -10.66
N ASN A 71 5.88 -31.29 -10.22
CA ASN A 71 5.84 -31.73 -8.84
C ASN A 71 6.61 -30.78 -7.92
N VAL A 72 5.95 -30.28 -6.90
CA VAL A 72 6.56 -29.61 -5.75
C VAL A 72 6.83 -30.67 -4.71
N ARG A 73 8.10 -30.84 -4.31
CA ARG A 73 8.54 -31.89 -3.42
C ARG A 73 9.02 -31.36 -2.07
N PHE A 74 9.04 -32.23 -1.08
CA PHE A 74 9.53 -31.91 0.26
C PHE A 74 11.03 -31.57 0.27
N GLY A 75 11.83 -32.17 -0.59
CA GLY A 75 13.28 -31.97 -0.69
C GLY A 75 13.80 -31.92 -2.14
N PRO A 76 15.09 -31.61 -2.33
CA PRO A 76 15.71 -31.41 -3.63
C PRO A 76 16.11 -32.75 -4.30
N SER A 77 15.18 -33.67 -4.48
CA SER A 77 15.39 -34.95 -5.17
C SER A 77 14.06 -35.52 -5.67
N THR A 78 14.11 -36.29 -6.75
CA THR A 78 12.95 -37.07 -7.25
C THR A 78 12.49 -38.16 -6.28
N LYS A 79 13.35 -38.59 -5.36
CA LYS A 79 13.03 -39.55 -4.30
C LYS A 79 12.19 -38.95 -3.16
N ASN A 80 12.15 -37.60 -3.03
CA ASN A 80 11.37 -36.95 -1.99
C ASN A 80 9.87 -36.95 -2.33
N PRO A 81 8.99 -37.06 -1.30
CA PRO A 81 7.55 -37.04 -1.47
C PRO A 81 7.06 -35.81 -2.22
N VAL A 82 6.02 -35.98 -3.00
CA VAL A 82 5.32 -34.87 -3.70
C VAL A 82 4.36 -34.20 -2.72
N LEU A 83 4.56 -32.92 -2.47
CA LEU A 83 3.68 -32.08 -1.66
C LEU A 83 2.47 -31.61 -2.44
N LYS A 84 2.71 -31.26 -3.71
CA LYS A 84 1.70 -30.73 -4.62
C LYS A 84 2.16 -30.79 -6.07
N VAL A 85 1.18 -30.89 -6.98
CA VAL A 85 1.38 -30.66 -8.41
C VAL A 85 0.94 -29.25 -8.75
N ILE A 86 1.73 -28.53 -9.54
CA ILE A 86 1.42 -27.21 -10.07
C ILE A 86 1.45 -27.26 -11.60
N LEU A 87 0.58 -26.47 -12.22
CA LEU A 87 0.38 -26.49 -13.68
C LEU A 87 1.27 -25.47 -14.37
N LYS A 88 1.37 -25.62 -15.69
CA LYS A 88 2.02 -24.66 -16.58
C LYS A 88 1.51 -23.24 -16.30
N ASP A 89 2.39 -22.27 -16.48
CA ASP A 89 2.17 -20.85 -16.25
C ASP A 89 1.86 -20.44 -14.79
N THR A 90 1.96 -21.40 -13.84
CA THR A 90 1.89 -21.06 -12.41
C THR A 90 3.08 -20.20 -12.01
N HIS A 91 2.78 -19.03 -11.44
CA HIS A 91 3.80 -18.13 -10.87
C HIS A 91 4.23 -18.62 -9.49
N ILE A 92 5.53 -18.76 -9.29
CA ILE A 92 6.14 -19.23 -8.06
C ILE A 92 7.24 -18.27 -7.59
N LEU A 93 7.47 -18.22 -6.29
CA LEU A 93 8.51 -17.37 -5.71
C LEU A 93 9.76 -18.21 -5.42
N PRO A 94 10.90 -17.95 -6.08
CA PRO A 94 12.17 -18.58 -5.73
C PRO A 94 12.61 -18.18 -4.32
N LEU A 95 13.04 -19.18 -3.53
CA LEU A 95 13.56 -19.00 -2.17
C LEU A 95 15.06 -19.34 -2.05
N SER A 96 15.68 -19.79 -3.13
CA SER A 96 17.12 -20.13 -3.17
C SER A 96 17.78 -19.60 -4.44
N SER A 97 19.12 -19.56 -4.42
CA SER A 97 19.89 -19.19 -5.60
C SER A 97 19.67 -20.19 -6.75
N PRO A 98 19.65 -19.72 -8.01
CA PRO A 98 19.49 -20.59 -9.19
C PRO A 98 20.70 -21.49 -9.49
N LYS A 99 21.72 -21.53 -8.64
CA LYS A 99 22.94 -22.31 -8.85
C LYS A 99 22.77 -23.83 -8.74
N HIS A 100 21.66 -24.31 -8.15
CA HIS A 100 21.37 -25.74 -7.98
C HIS A 100 20.39 -26.26 -9.03
N GLU A 101 20.40 -27.56 -9.30
CA GLU A 101 19.42 -28.22 -10.19
C GLU A 101 17.99 -28.17 -9.64
N TRP A 102 17.86 -28.04 -8.34
CA TRP A 102 16.59 -27.91 -7.63
C TRP A 102 16.44 -26.49 -7.10
N LEU A 103 15.25 -25.94 -7.29
CA LEU A 103 14.88 -24.60 -6.85
C LEU A 103 13.94 -24.73 -5.65
N LYS A 104 14.34 -24.17 -4.52
CA LYS A 104 13.41 -24.00 -3.39
C LYS A 104 12.46 -22.87 -3.69
N ILE A 105 11.16 -23.14 -3.57
CA ILE A 105 10.12 -22.20 -3.97
C ILE A 105 9.06 -22.05 -2.88
N ARG A 106 8.28 -20.98 -3.02
CA ARG A 106 6.98 -20.82 -2.37
C ARG A 106 5.91 -20.69 -3.46
N ILE A 107 4.88 -21.52 -3.37
CA ILE A 107 3.71 -21.43 -4.25
C ILE A 107 2.58 -20.63 -3.59
N PRO A 108 1.57 -20.17 -4.38
CA PRO A 108 0.33 -19.62 -3.80
C PRO A 108 -0.21 -20.52 -2.68
N LYS A 109 -0.79 -19.91 -1.63
CA LYS A 109 -1.17 -20.52 -0.34
C LYS A 109 -0.01 -20.79 0.65
N GLY A 110 1.21 -20.26 0.36
CA GLY A 110 2.32 -20.27 1.32
C GLY A 110 3.10 -21.59 1.43
N ILE A 111 2.73 -22.64 0.69
CA ILE A 111 3.43 -23.92 0.70
C ILE A 111 4.85 -23.71 0.17
N LYS A 112 5.84 -24.17 0.93
CA LYS A 112 7.26 -24.18 0.55
C LYS A 112 7.65 -25.58 0.12
N GLY A 113 8.42 -25.69 -0.95
CA GLY A 113 8.90 -26.98 -1.44
C GLY A 113 10.00 -26.80 -2.48
N TRP A 114 10.33 -27.87 -3.17
CA TRP A 114 11.40 -27.92 -4.15
C TRP A 114 10.85 -28.36 -5.51
N VAL A 115 11.32 -27.72 -6.57
CA VAL A 115 11.00 -28.05 -7.97
C VAL A 115 12.28 -28.24 -8.79
N ALA A 116 12.24 -29.08 -9.80
CA ALA A 116 13.36 -29.21 -10.73
C ALA A 116 13.48 -27.93 -11.57
N LYS A 117 14.63 -27.29 -11.51
CA LYS A 117 14.91 -25.99 -12.14
C LYS A 117 14.68 -26.00 -13.66
N LYS A 118 14.98 -27.11 -14.33
CA LYS A 118 14.82 -27.26 -15.79
C LYS A 118 13.37 -27.04 -16.29
N HIS A 119 12.38 -27.15 -15.40
CA HIS A 119 10.96 -26.99 -15.71
C HIS A 119 10.41 -25.61 -15.27
N VAL A 120 11.30 -24.65 -15.02
CA VAL A 120 10.92 -23.33 -14.51
C VAL A 120 11.71 -22.27 -15.26
N LYS A 121 11.04 -21.27 -15.80
CA LYS A 121 11.66 -20.04 -16.31
C LYS A 121 11.79 -19.05 -15.17
N ILE A 122 13.03 -18.71 -14.80
CA ILE A 122 13.32 -17.75 -13.73
C ILE A 122 13.51 -16.37 -14.36
N TYR A 123 12.71 -15.42 -13.91
CA TYR A 123 12.83 -14.02 -14.27
C TYR A 123 13.54 -13.29 -13.13
N MET A 124 14.79 -12.95 -13.37
CA MET A 124 15.57 -12.12 -12.46
C MET A 124 15.31 -10.65 -12.81
N PRO A 125 15.01 -9.78 -11.86
CA PRO A 125 15.12 -8.35 -12.15
C PRO A 125 16.59 -8.10 -12.50
N LYS A 126 16.83 -7.47 -13.64
CA LYS A 126 18.18 -6.95 -13.92
C LYS A 126 18.55 -6.06 -12.72
N PRO A 127 19.78 -6.14 -12.19
CA PRO A 127 20.22 -5.20 -11.18
C PRO A 127 19.90 -3.80 -11.72
N LEU A 128 19.17 -3.01 -10.94
CA LEU A 128 18.94 -1.60 -11.26
C LEU A 128 20.30 -0.92 -11.21
N SER A 129 21.02 -0.92 -12.33
CA SER A 129 22.08 0.03 -12.52
C SER A 129 21.43 1.41 -12.50
N PHE A 130 21.94 2.29 -11.65
CA PHE A 130 21.51 3.68 -11.56
C PHE A 130 21.72 4.36 -12.91
N PHE A 131 20.71 4.30 -13.77
CA PHE A 131 20.74 5.04 -15.00
C PHE A 131 20.45 6.51 -14.68
N LYS A 132 21.37 7.38 -15.08
CA LYS A 132 21.05 8.79 -15.32
C LYS A 132 19.92 8.80 -16.35
N VAL A 133 18.70 9.01 -15.90
CA VAL A 133 17.50 8.94 -16.73
C VAL A 133 17.54 10.11 -17.71
N LYS A 134 17.85 9.82 -18.99
CA LYS A 134 17.35 10.65 -20.08
C LYS A 134 15.81 10.49 -20.12
N PRO A 135 15.03 11.54 -20.43
CA PRO A 135 13.57 11.52 -20.28
C PRO A 135 12.80 10.49 -21.11
N ALA A 136 13.45 9.64 -21.88
CA ALA A 136 12.82 8.78 -22.89
C ALA A 136 12.79 7.27 -22.56
N SER A 137 13.36 6.80 -21.43
CA SER A 137 13.34 5.36 -21.14
C SER A 137 13.02 5.09 -19.67
N MET A 138 11.73 4.88 -19.38
CA MET A 138 11.32 4.32 -18.09
C MET A 138 11.59 2.80 -18.12
N PRO A 139 12.30 2.22 -17.12
CA PRO A 139 12.47 0.77 -17.07
C PRO A 139 11.12 0.11 -16.77
N PHE A 140 10.58 -0.64 -17.72
CA PHE A 140 9.37 -1.43 -17.55
C PHE A 140 9.66 -2.62 -16.63
N THR A 141 9.27 -2.52 -15.37
CA THR A 141 9.43 -3.63 -14.41
C THR A 141 8.27 -4.63 -14.47
N SER A 142 7.13 -4.23 -15.06
CA SER A 142 5.93 -5.06 -15.18
C SER A 142 5.00 -4.54 -16.28
N LEU A 143 4.05 -5.39 -16.71
CA LEU A 143 2.98 -4.99 -17.63
C LEU A 143 2.17 -3.79 -17.07
N LEU A 144 1.95 -3.74 -15.76
CA LEU A 144 1.28 -2.60 -15.12
C LEU A 144 2.11 -1.32 -15.25
N GLY A 145 3.41 -1.39 -14.99
CA GLY A 145 4.32 -0.24 -15.12
C GLY A 145 4.34 0.30 -16.54
N ALA A 146 4.42 -0.60 -17.53
CA ALA A 146 4.34 -0.25 -18.95
C ALA A 146 3.00 0.42 -19.30
N SER A 147 1.88 -0.12 -18.82
CA SER A 147 0.54 0.42 -19.06
C SER A 147 0.37 1.83 -18.46
N ILE A 148 0.87 2.05 -17.25
CA ILE A 148 0.85 3.36 -16.59
C ILE A 148 1.70 4.38 -17.37
N SER A 149 2.90 3.98 -17.78
CA SER A 149 3.77 4.86 -18.57
C SER A 149 3.10 5.26 -19.88
N ARG A 150 2.51 4.31 -20.58
CA ARG A 150 1.78 4.58 -21.84
C ARG A 150 0.55 5.47 -21.62
N TYR A 151 -0.17 5.27 -20.52
CA TYR A 151 -1.26 6.16 -20.13
C TYR A 151 -0.77 7.59 -19.92
N MET A 152 0.32 7.78 -19.17
CA MET A 152 0.88 9.11 -18.94
C MET A 152 1.32 9.80 -20.23
N GLU A 153 1.98 9.05 -21.11
CA GLU A 153 2.43 9.53 -22.41
C GLU A 153 1.23 9.99 -23.28
N GLU A 154 0.17 9.18 -23.35
CA GLU A 154 -1.06 9.57 -24.07
C GLU A 154 -1.69 10.85 -23.49
N MET A 155 -1.68 11.00 -22.16
CA MET A 155 -2.21 12.21 -21.51
C MET A 155 -1.35 13.45 -21.80
N TYR A 156 -0.04 13.33 -21.96
CA TYR A 156 0.82 14.42 -22.43
C TYR A 156 0.55 14.79 -23.90
N ILE A 157 0.44 13.80 -24.76
CA ILE A 157 0.12 13.99 -26.21
C ILE A 157 -1.22 14.70 -26.36
N GLN A 158 -2.24 14.27 -25.60
CA GLN A 158 -3.57 14.88 -25.60
C GLN A 158 -3.63 16.24 -24.87
N LYS A 159 -2.50 16.77 -24.38
CA LYS A 159 -2.41 18.02 -23.63
C LYS A 159 -3.27 18.05 -22.35
N ARG A 160 -3.71 16.90 -21.86
CA ARG A 160 -4.43 16.75 -20.59
C ARG A 160 -3.50 16.85 -19.38
N LEU A 161 -2.24 16.50 -19.56
CA LEU A 161 -1.13 16.76 -18.66
C LEU A 161 -0.11 17.65 -19.33
N LYS A 162 0.55 18.49 -18.55
CA LYS A 162 1.70 19.28 -19.02
C LYS A 162 2.99 18.51 -18.70
N PRO A 163 4.07 18.63 -19.48
CA PRO A 163 5.36 17.95 -19.21
C PRO A 163 5.95 18.23 -17.81
N VAL A 164 5.53 19.36 -17.20
CA VAL A 164 5.90 19.75 -15.85
C VAL A 164 5.09 19.07 -14.75
N ASP A 165 3.97 18.40 -15.09
CA ASP A 165 3.19 17.57 -14.17
C ASP A 165 3.82 16.18 -14.10
N LYS A 166 4.50 15.87 -12.99
CA LYS A 166 5.28 14.65 -12.85
C LYS A 166 4.55 13.63 -11.98
N LEU A 167 4.59 12.36 -12.37
CA LEU A 167 4.13 11.23 -11.59
C LEU A 167 5.30 10.62 -10.80
N PHE A 168 5.07 10.35 -9.53
CA PHE A 168 5.92 9.56 -8.64
C PHE A 168 5.06 8.43 -8.09
N ILE A 169 5.46 7.20 -8.29
CA ILE A 169 4.63 6.06 -7.89
C ILE A 169 5.49 4.87 -7.49
N VAL A 170 5.04 4.20 -6.42
CA VAL A 170 5.47 2.87 -6.01
C VAL A 170 4.24 2.00 -5.82
N VAL A 171 4.26 0.81 -6.40
CA VAL A 171 3.30 -0.26 -6.14
C VAL A 171 4.07 -1.51 -5.73
N GLU A 172 3.74 -2.07 -4.58
CA GLU A 172 4.35 -3.29 -4.07
C GLU A 172 3.27 -4.34 -3.75
N ASP A 173 3.49 -5.54 -4.23
CA ASP A 173 2.65 -6.69 -3.90
C ASP A 173 3.00 -7.19 -2.50
N LEU A 174 2.19 -6.88 -1.52
CA LEU A 174 2.41 -7.25 -0.12
C LEU A 174 2.24 -8.75 0.14
N THR A 175 1.66 -9.49 -0.80
CA THR A 175 1.56 -10.95 -0.72
C THR A 175 2.88 -11.63 -1.04
N THR A 176 3.64 -11.06 -1.99
CA THR A 176 4.93 -11.61 -2.46
C THR A 176 6.14 -10.81 -1.99
N GLY A 177 5.95 -9.57 -1.53
CA GLY A 177 7.02 -8.62 -1.22
C GLY A 177 7.75 -8.09 -2.47
N SER A 178 7.07 -8.05 -3.62
CA SER A 178 7.68 -7.66 -4.89
C SER A 178 7.22 -6.28 -5.33
N TYR A 179 8.16 -5.43 -5.75
CA TYR A 179 7.83 -4.18 -6.43
C TYR A 179 7.22 -4.49 -7.80
N VAL A 180 6.06 -3.91 -8.08
CA VAL A 180 5.32 -4.06 -9.34
C VAL A 180 5.49 -2.83 -10.22
N VAL A 181 5.45 -1.63 -9.61
CA VAL A 181 5.69 -0.36 -10.28
C VAL A 181 6.64 0.49 -9.46
N SER A 182 7.57 1.15 -10.13
CA SER A 182 8.56 2.02 -9.49
C SER A 182 8.96 3.14 -10.47
N ILE A 183 8.28 4.29 -10.39
CA ILE A 183 8.56 5.48 -11.21
C ILE A 183 8.97 6.61 -10.28
N ARG A 184 10.18 7.13 -10.42
CA ARG A 184 10.76 8.18 -9.56
C ARG A 184 10.59 7.88 -8.06
N PRO A 185 10.86 6.65 -7.59
CA PRO A 185 10.46 6.18 -6.26
C PRO A 185 11.12 6.97 -5.13
N ARG A 186 12.37 7.39 -5.32
CA ARG A 186 13.19 8.09 -4.31
C ARG A 186 13.33 9.58 -4.55
N GLN A 187 12.70 10.11 -5.57
CA GLN A 187 12.69 11.55 -5.77
C GLN A 187 11.80 12.21 -4.72
N SER A 188 12.36 13.14 -3.99
CA SER A 188 11.67 13.88 -2.93
C SER A 188 10.62 14.81 -3.52
N VAL A 189 9.41 14.78 -2.99
CA VAL A 189 8.28 15.64 -3.34
C VAL A 189 7.75 16.34 -2.10
N LYS A 190 7.01 17.42 -2.26
CA LYS A 190 6.29 18.04 -1.14
C LYS A 190 5.27 17.05 -0.60
N SER A 191 5.32 16.81 0.71
CA SER A 191 4.51 15.74 1.33
C SER A 191 3.03 16.06 1.46
N ALA A 192 2.68 17.34 1.54
CA ALA A 192 1.34 17.77 1.96
C ALA A 192 0.88 16.98 3.22
N SER A 193 -0.39 16.66 3.35
CA SER A 193 -0.90 15.92 4.52
C SER A 193 -0.50 14.44 4.59
N THR A 194 0.24 13.89 3.61
CA THR A 194 0.78 12.52 3.75
C THR A 194 1.87 12.45 4.82
N ILE A 195 2.49 13.58 5.21
CA ILE A 195 3.44 13.68 6.33
C ILE A 195 2.85 13.21 7.67
N LYS A 196 1.54 13.24 7.79
CA LYS A 196 0.83 12.82 9.01
C LYS A 196 0.99 11.32 9.31
N VAL A 197 1.31 10.51 8.30
CA VAL A 197 1.62 9.07 8.51
C VAL A 197 2.98 8.89 9.21
N PRO A 198 4.08 9.50 8.77
CA PRO A 198 5.32 9.52 9.55
C PRO A 198 5.18 10.12 10.96
N ILE A 199 4.37 11.18 11.13
CA ILE A 199 4.11 11.77 12.46
C ILE A 199 3.37 10.77 13.36
N LEU A 200 2.37 10.07 12.84
CA LEU A 200 1.70 8.98 13.56
C LEU A 200 2.67 7.86 13.91
N HIS A 201 3.57 7.51 13.00
CA HIS A 201 4.61 6.51 13.25
C HIS A 201 5.51 6.93 14.43
N ALA A 202 6.01 8.16 14.43
CA ALA A 202 6.80 8.71 15.54
C ALA A 202 6.03 8.67 16.87
N PHE A 203 4.74 9.01 16.86
CA PHE A 203 3.89 8.91 18.04
C PHE A 203 3.81 7.45 18.54
N MET A 204 3.62 6.48 17.66
CA MET A 204 3.57 5.06 18.06
C MET A 204 4.89 4.59 18.66
N ILE A 205 6.03 4.96 18.09
CA ILE A 205 7.34 4.64 18.68
C ILE A 205 7.46 5.20 20.10
N GLN A 206 7.16 6.49 20.30
CA GLN A 206 7.28 7.14 21.59
C GLN A 206 6.27 6.60 22.63
N ARG A 207 5.07 6.23 22.17
CA ARG A 207 4.08 5.56 23.02
C ARG A 207 4.61 4.23 23.55
N PHE A 208 5.18 3.39 22.71
CA PHE A 208 5.69 2.07 23.11
C PHE A 208 7.04 2.14 23.86
N ARG A 209 7.81 3.21 23.67
CA ARG A 209 8.98 3.53 24.52
C ARG A 209 8.58 4.04 25.91
N GLY A 210 7.29 4.28 26.18
CA GLY A 210 6.81 4.82 27.44
C GLY A 210 7.07 6.33 27.64
N ASN A 211 7.52 7.03 26.61
CA ASN A 211 7.85 8.45 26.67
C ASN A 211 6.61 9.38 26.65
N ILE A 212 5.43 8.83 26.35
CA ILE A 212 4.14 9.54 26.43
C ILE A 212 3.40 9.02 27.67
N LYS A 213 3.34 9.84 28.72
CA LYS A 213 2.77 9.44 30.01
C LYS A 213 1.30 9.00 29.93
N GLU A 214 0.50 9.71 29.14
CA GLU A 214 -0.94 9.48 29.03
C GLU A 214 -1.38 9.46 27.56
N PRO A 215 -1.04 8.38 26.81
CA PRO A 215 -1.34 8.33 25.38
C PRO A 215 -2.83 8.47 25.06
N SER A 216 -3.71 8.04 25.99
CA SER A 216 -5.17 8.11 25.82
C SER A 216 -5.70 9.55 25.68
N LYS A 217 -5.04 10.52 26.30
CA LYS A 217 -5.40 11.95 26.17
C LYS A 217 -5.30 12.46 24.73
N TYR A 218 -4.52 11.80 23.89
CA TYR A 218 -4.25 12.22 22.50
C TYR A 218 -4.96 11.40 21.45
N GLU A 219 -5.81 10.43 21.85
CA GLU A 219 -6.51 9.55 20.92
C GLU A 219 -7.39 10.36 19.94
N ARG A 220 -8.09 11.38 20.46
CA ARG A 220 -8.91 12.26 19.63
C ARG A 220 -8.07 13.04 18.60
N GLN A 221 -6.93 13.61 19.02
CA GLN A 221 -6.06 14.38 18.13
C GLN A 221 -5.46 13.49 17.04
N ILE A 222 -5.08 12.25 17.38
CA ILE A 222 -4.56 11.28 16.40
C ILE A 222 -5.64 10.91 15.39
N GLU A 223 -6.87 10.66 15.84
CA GLU A 223 -7.99 10.37 14.95
C GLU A 223 -8.28 11.56 14.03
N GLU A 224 -8.39 12.77 14.57
CA GLU A 224 -8.62 13.99 13.81
C GLU A 224 -7.49 14.25 12.80
N MET A 225 -6.23 14.04 13.21
CA MET A 225 -5.06 14.19 12.35
C MET A 225 -5.13 13.26 11.13
N ILE A 226 -5.49 12.01 11.31
CA ILE A 226 -5.48 11.02 10.22
C ILE A 226 -6.80 11.06 9.45
N ARG A 227 -7.94 10.98 10.13
CA ARG A 227 -9.27 10.89 9.53
C ARG A 227 -9.68 12.17 8.81
N PHE A 228 -9.62 13.29 9.53
CA PHE A 228 -10.06 14.59 9.00
C PHE A 228 -8.90 15.44 8.48
N SER A 229 -7.68 14.92 8.57
CA SER A 229 -6.48 15.66 8.18
C SER A 229 -6.31 17.00 8.91
N SER A 230 -6.80 17.09 10.18
CA SER A 230 -6.75 18.28 11.02
C SER A 230 -5.32 18.80 11.19
N ASN A 231 -5.07 20.05 10.81
CA ASN A 231 -3.78 20.71 11.02
C ASN A 231 -3.55 21.10 12.48
N PRO A 232 -4.54 21.66 13.21
CA PRO A 232 -4.39 21.91 14.64
C PRO A 232 -4.06 20.65 15.45
N SER A 233 -4.78 19.55 15.20
CA SER A 233 -4.51 18.28 15.87
C SER A 233 -3.13 17.72 15.51
N THR A 234 -2.69 17.89 14.26
CA THR A 234 -1.32 17.54 13.84
C THR A 234 -0.28 18.33 14.62
N ASN A 235 -0.46 19.64 14.74
CA ASN A 235 0.48 20.51 15.45
C ASN A 235 0.51 20.22 16.97
N THR A 236 -0.62 19.82 17.54
CA THR A 236 -0.68 19.32 18.93
C THR A 236 0.21 18.08 19.12
N ILE A 237 0.14 17.12 18.18
CA ILE A 237 1.00 15.93 18.22
C ILE A 237 2.47 16.28 17.96
N ILE A 238 2.76 17.16 17.01
CA ILE A 238 4.14 17.64 16.76
C ILE A 238 4.72 18.29 18.03
N LYS A 239 3.96 19.15 18.70
CA LYS A 239 4.37 19.80 19.95
C LYS A 239 4.61 18.79 21.07
N LEU A 240 3.71 17.81 21.23
CA LEU A 240 3.85 16.72 22.20
C LEU A 240 5.17 15.95 22.00
N LEU A 241 5.54 15.70 20.76
CA LEU A 241 6.74 14.95 20.37
C LEU A 241 8.02 15.79 20.40
N GLY A 242 7.97 17.06 20.82
CA GLY A 242 9.15 17.94 20.95
C GLY A 242 9.48 18.76 19.71
N GLY A 243 8.58 18.79 18.71
CA GLY A 243 8.75 19.60 17.49
C GLY A 243 9.31 18.84 16.29
N PRO A 244 9.34 19.50 15.12
CA PRO A 244 9.71 18.85 13.85
C PRO A 244 11.10 18.22 13.88
N LYS A 245 12.10 18.90 14.45
CA LYS A 245 13.48 18.40 14.52
C LYS A 245 13.59 17.11 15.33
N ILE A 246 12.99 17.05 16.50
CA ILE A 246 13.03 15.85 17.37
C ILE A 246 12.33 14.68 16.68
N ILE A 247 11.20 14.93 16.01
CA ILE A 247 10.51 13.90 15.24
C ILE A 247 11.38 13.43 14.07
N GLN A 248 12.03 14.34 13.34
CA GLN A 248 12.93 13.99 12.25
C GLN A 248 14.09 13.10 12.73
N ASP A 249 14.72 13.47 13.84
CA ASP A 249 15.82 12.70 14.42
C ASP A 249 15.36 11.29 14.84
N LEU A 250 14.21 11.18 15.51
CA LEU A 250 13.58 9.91 15.85
C LEU A 250 13.28 9.04 14.61
N LEU A 251 12.74 9.64 13.56
CA LEU A 251 12.43 8.90 12.34
C LEU A 251 13.68 8.46 11.57
N ASN A 252 14.77 9.22 11.66
CA ASN A 252 16.07 8.84 11.11
C ASN A 252 16.64 7.59 11.80
N GLU A 253 16.46 7.44 13.12
CA GLU A 253 16.88 6.25 13.87
C GLU A 253 16.26 4.97 13.32
N THR A 254 15.03 5.05 12.80
CA THR A 254 14.32 3.88 12.26
C THR A 254 14.95 3.31 10.99
N LYS A 255 15.79 4.09 10.28
CA LYS A 255 16.39 3.77 8.98
C LYS A 255 15.39 3.43 7.87
N ILE A 256 14.10 3.67 8.11
CA ILE A 256 13.00 3.45 7.15
C ILE A 256 13.02 4.54 6.07
N TYR A 257 13.16 5.79 6.53
CA TYR A 257 13.08 6.96 5.70
C TYR A 257 14.48 7.40 5.21
N LYS A 258 14.60 7.65 3.92
CA LYS A 258 15.84 8.14 3.32
C LYS A 258 15.71 9.57 2.79
N GLU A 259 14.52 9.89 2.29
CA GLU A 259 14.23 11.16 1.62
C GLU A 259 13.22 12.01 2.40
N LEU A 260 12.78 11.53 3.57
CA LEU A 260 11.85 12.25 4.44
C LEU A 260 12.54 13.48 5.02
N LYS A 261 11.87 14.63 4.92
CA LYS A 261 12.23 15.87 5.59
C LYS A 261 11.01 16.42 6.30
N LEU A 262 10.98 16.38 7.62
CA LEU A 262 10.01 17.08 8.47
C LEU A 262 10.67 18.37 8.97
N ALA A 263 10.47 19.46 8.26
CA ALA A 263 11.16 20.73 8.48
C ALA A 263 10.34 21.74 9.27
N GLU A 264 9.01 21.61 9.23
CA GLU A 264 8.09 22.60 9.81
C GLU A 264 6.86 21.94 10.42
N ALA A 265 6.26 22.57 11.42
CA ALA A 265 4.87 22.34 11.80
C ALA A 265 3.96 22.78 10.64
N ILE A 266 2.69 22.38 10.65
CA ILE A 266 1.78 22.75 9.58
C ILE A 266 1.39 24.24 9.76
N PRO A 267 1.69 25.13 8.81
CA PRO A 267 1.27 26.53 8.88
C PRO A 267 -0.25 26.68 9.01
N GLU A 268 -0.72 27.78 9.57
CA GLU A 268 -2.16 28.03 9.79
C GLU A 268 -2.96 27.97 8.49
N ASP A 269 -2.41 28.48 7.40
CA ASP A 269 -3.02 28.42 6.07
C ASP A 269 -2.92 27.04 5.41
N GLY A 270 -2.33 26.05 6.08
CA GLY A 270 -2.17 24.68 5.60
C GLY A 270 -1.14 24.49 4.48
N ARG A 271 -0.44 25.56 4.06
CA ARG A 271 0.50 25.56 2.95
C ARG A 271 1.88 25.06 3.35
N THR A 272 1.97 23.76 3.69
CA THR A 272 3.23 23.10 4.05
C THR A 272 4.03 22.69 2.81
N TYR A 273 5.10 23.43 2.50
CA TYR A 273 5.94 23.19 1.33
C TYR A 273 7.35 22.73 1.66
N GLN A 274 7.79 22.89 2.92
CA GLN A 274 9.12 22.47 3.35
C GLN A 274 9.18 21.02 3.77
N ASN A 275 8.05 20.44 4.19
CA ASN A 275 7.94 19.02 4.49
C ASN A 275 7.93 18.22 3.20
N LYS A 276 8.86 17.26 3.10
CA LYS A 276 9.05 16.44 1.89
C LYS A 276 9.10 14.96 2.24
N ILE A 277 8.75 14.13 1.26
CA ILE A 277 8.83 12.67 1.35
C ILE A 277 8.99 12.08 -0.05
N SER A 278 9.54 10.89 -0.17
CA SER A 278 9.53 10.13 -1.43
C SER A 278 8.38 9.11 -1.44
N ALA A 279 7.99 8.68 -2.65
CA ALA A 279 7.01 7.60 -2.78
C ALA A 279 7.52 6.30 -2.14
N ALA A 280 8.83 6.05 -2.21
CA ALA A 280 9.46 4.88 -1.60
C ALA A 280 9.42 4.92 -0.07
N ASP A 281 9.69 6.08 0.53
CA ASP A 281 9.65 6.22 1.99
C ASP A 281 8.23 6.04 2.53
N LEU A 282 7.24 6.66 1.87
CA LEU A 282 5.85 6.50 2.28
C LEU A 282 5.34 5.07 2.02
N ASN A 283 5.81 4.40 0.97
CA ASN A 283 5.50 2.99 0.73
C ASN A 283 6.08 2.08 1.83
N GLN A 284 7.32 2.32 2.22
CA GLN A 284 8.00 1.48 3.20
C GLN A 284 7.27 1.48 4.56
N ILE A 285 6.70 2.61 4.99
CA ILE A 285 5.92 2.62 6.24
C ILE A 285 4.63 1.81 6.10
N PHE A 286 3.94 1.84 4.94
CA PHE A 286 2.77 0.99 4.71
C PHE A 286 3.13 -0.51 4.69
N VAL A 287 4.27 -0.87 4.09
CA VAL A 287 4.81 -2.24 4.13
C VAL A 287 5.08 -2.68 5.57
N ASN A 288 5.67 -1.81 6.39
CA ASN A 288 5.97 -2.12 7.79
C ASN A 288 4.71 -2.25 8.64
N ILE A 289 3.70 -1.41 8.41
CA ILE A 289 2.38 -1.53 9.04
C ILE A 289 1.75 -2.88 8.70
N TRP A 290 1.74 -3.26 7.43
CA TRP A 290 1.15 -4.53 6.99
C TRP A 290 1.89 -5.75 7.53
N SER A 291 3.20 -5.69 7.61
CA SER A 291 4.05 -6.79 8.08
C SER A 291 4.26 -6.84 9.60
N ASN A 292 3.56 -6.01 10.37
CA ASN A 292 3.71 -5.91 11.83
C ASN A 292 5.15 -5.63 12.28
N ARG A 293 5.80 -4.64 11.66
CA ARG A 293 7.18 -4.20 11.95
C ARG A 293 7.29 -2.69 12.11
N VAL A 294 6.17 -2.06 12.49
CA VAL A 294 6.03 -0.61 12.37
C VAL A 294 6.86 0.16 13.40
N ILE A 295 7.05 -0.36 14.61
CA ILE A 295 7.77 0.36 15.67
C ILE A 295 9.22 -0.11 15.87
N GLY A 296 9.67 -1.07 15.08
CA GLY A 296 11.06 -1.51 15.08
C GLY A 296 11.30 -2.88 15.71
N SER A 297 12.53 -3.38 15.53
CA SER A 297 12.94 -4.71 16.01
C SER A 297 13.31 -4.74 17.49
N GLU A 298 13.45 -3.57 18.12
CA GLU A 298 13.65 -3.44 19.56
C GLU A 298 12.40 -3.79 20.38
N PHE A 299 11.23 -3.86 19.73
CA PHE A 299 9.98 -4.25 20.34
C PHE A 299 9.59 -5.68 19.93
N ASN A 300 8.95 -6.39 20.84
CA ASN A 300 8.43 -7.73 20.55
C ASN A 300 7.34 -7.69 19.48
N LEU A 301 6.98 -8.88 18.97
CA LEU A 301 5.98 -9.02 17.91
C LEU A 301 4.61 -8.51 18.33
N GLU A 302 4.21 -8.71 19.57
CA GLU A 302 2.90 -8.29 20.10
C GLU A 302 2.76 -6.76 20.10
N ASN A 303 3.79 -6.05 20.54
CA ASN A 303 3.83 -4.59 20.50
C ASN A 303 3.73 -4.07 19.06
N ASN A 304 4.50 -4.66 18.15
CA ASN A 304 4.44 -4.32 16.72
C ASN A 304 3.06 -4.61 16.12
N MET A 305 2.43 -5.74 16.44
CA MET A 305 1.07 -6.06 16.00
C MET A 305 0.05 -5.06 16.55
N THR A 306 0.17 -4.67 17.81
CA THR A 306 -0.73 -3.70 18.46
C THR A 306 -0.60 -2.32 17.80
N ALA A 307 0.61 -1.86 17.57
CA ALA A 307 0.88 -0.60 16.86
C ALA A 307 0.33 -0.63 15.43
N SER A 308 0.58 -1.71 14.68
CA SER A 308 0.09 -1.89 13.32
C SER A 308 -1.43 -1.91 13.25
N LYS A 309 -2.10 -2.65 14.14
CA LYS A 309 -3.57 -2.68 14.24
C LYS A 309 -4.15 -1.30 14.51
N LYS A 310 -3.53 -0.53 15.43
CA LYS A 310 -3.98 0.84 15.71
C LYS A 310 -3.82 1.75 14.50
N MET A 311 -2.68 1.71 13.83
CA MET A 311 -2.45 2.51 12.62
C MET A 311 -3.41 2.12 11.49
N LEU A 312 -3.64 0.83 11.25
CA LEU A 312 -4.62 0.36 10.28
C LEU A 312 -6.03 0.83 10.65
N HIS A 313 -6.42 0.75 11.94
CA HIS A 313 -7.71 1.26 12.37
C HIS A 313 -7.91 2.73 11.98
N LEU A 314 -6.94 3.58 12.29
CA LEU A 314 -6.99 5.01 11.99
C LEU A 314 -7.03 5.31 10.48
N LEU A 315 -6.23 4.60 9.69
CA LEU A 315 -6.15 4.76 8.23
C LEU A 315 -7.39 4.25 7.49
N LYS A 316 -8.18 3.36 8.11
CA LYS A 316 -9.43 2.83 7.54
C LYS A 316 -10.60 3.78 7.71
N LEU A 317 -10.56 4.67 8.71
CA LEU A 317 -11.67 5.53 9.05
C LEU A 317 -12.13 6.34 7.83
N PRO A 318 -13.45 6.34 7.52
CA PRO A 318 -13.96 7.12 6.41
C PRO A 318 -13.83 8.60 6.74
N GLY A 319 -13.16 9.33 5.89
CA GLY A 319 -12.92 10.74 6.15
C GLY A 319 -13.39 11.66 5.07
N HIS A 320 -13.78 11.16 3.87
CA HIS A 320 -13.72 12.09 2.76
C HIS A 320 -14.73 11.86 1.66
N SER A 321 -15.07 12.96 1.00
CA SER A 321 -15.88 13.01 -0.20
C SER A 321 -15.13 12.38 -1.39
N TRP A 322 -15.88 11.90 -2.37
CA TRP A 322 -15.38 11.37 -3.63
C TRP A 322 -14.37 12.29 -4.35
N LEU A 323 -14.42 13.60 -4.12
CA LEU A 323 -13.52 14.59 -4.73
C LEU A 323 -12.04 14.38 -4.38
N ILE A 324 -11.77 13.89 -3.18
CA ILE A 324 -10.40 13.70 -2.69
C ILE A 324 -9.96 12.24 -2.67
N ASP A 325 -10.86 11.30 -2.90
CA ASP A 325 -10.51 9.90 -3.02
C ASP A 325 -9.80 9.60 -4.35
N ARG A 326 -8.59 9.03 -4.28
CA ARG A 326 -7.79 8.66 -5.44
C ARG A 326 -7.71 7.14 -5.54
N ILE A 327 -7.11 6.48 -4.54
CA ILE A 327 -6.99 5.02 -4.47
C ILE A 327 -8.38 4.41 -4.36
N LYS A 328 -9.22 4.84 -3.44
CA LYS A 328 -10.57 4.29 -3.21
C LYS A 328 -11.44 4.35 -4.45
N ALA A 329 -11.46 5.49 -5.12
CA ALA A 329 -12.30 5.67 -6.31
C ALA A 329 -11.87 4.78 -7.49
N GLY A 330 -10.60 4.36 -7.56
CA GLY A 330 -10.10 3.45 -8.59
C GLY A 330 -10.32 1.97 -8.30
N THR A 331 -10.79 1.60 -7.11
CA THR A 331 -10.92 0.20 -6.69
C THR A 331 -12.37 -0.32 -6.71
N CYS A 332 -13.32 0.46 -7.22
CA CYS A 332 -14.75 0.16 -7.12
C CYS A 332 -15.23 -0.08 -5.68
N PHE A 333 -14.56 0.53 -4.72
CA PHE A 333 -14.82 0.36 -3.28
C PHE A 333 -16.27 0.64 -2.88
N SER A 334 -16.91 1.62 -3.51
CA SER A 334 -18.30 2.00 -3.22
C SER A 334 -19.32 0.89 -3.54
N SER A 335 -18.98 -0.02 -4.45
CA SER A 335 -19.82 -1.14 -4.90
C SER A 335 -19.35 -2.50 -4.42
N ASN A 336 -18.22 -2.56 -3.69
CA ASN A 336 -17.56 -3.83 -3.40
C ASN A 336 -17.16 -3.99 -1.93
N LYS A 337 -17.92 -4.82 -1.21
CA LYS A 337 -17.64 -5.17 0.20
C LYS A 337 -16.36 -6.03 0.37
N SER A 338 -15.84 -6.61 -0.70
CA SER A 338 -14.65 -7.49 -0.67
C SER A 338 -13.32 -6.74 -0.77
N VAL A 339 -13.34 -5.41 -0.82
CA VAL A 339 -12.13 -4.57 -0.82
C VAL A 339 -12.03 -3.79 0.47
N LYS A 340 -10.86 -3.83 1.11
CA LYS A 340 -10.55 -2.97 2.26
C LYS A 340 -9.40 -2.06 1.92
N ILE A 341 -9.49 -0.80 2.33
CA ILE A 341 -8.51 0.22 2.02
C ILE A 341 -8.14 0.98 3.28
N TRP A 342 -6.85 1.17 3.44
CA TRP A 342 -6.22 1.96 4.49
C TRP A 342 -5.32 2.98 3.82
N ASP A 343 -5.70 4.25 3.82
CA ASP A 343 -4.97 5.26 3.07
C ASP A 343 -4.91 6.62 3.74
N LYS A 344 -3.98 7.44 3.28
CA LYS A 344 -3.87 8.86 3.62
C LYS A 344 -3.69 9.69 2.37
N THR A 345 -4.57 10.65 2.20
CA THR A 345 -4.49 11.67 1.14
C THR A 345 -3.74 12.90 1.63
N GLY A 346 -3.20 13.65 0.68
CA GLY A 346 -2.62 14.95 0.92
C GLY A 346 -2.63 15.82 -0.33
N PHE A 347 -2.93 17.09 -0.19
CA PHE A 347 -2.80 18.03 -1.28
C PHE A 347 -2.44 19.44 -0.78
N VAL A 348 -1.65 20.14 -1.57
CA VAL A 348 -1.41 21.57 -1.53
C VAL A 348 -1.32 22.06 -2.98
N LYS A 349 -1.33 23.38 -3.22
CA LYS A 349 -1.16 23.89 -4.57
C LYS A 349 0.11 23.29 -5.20
N GLY A 350 -0.05 22.61 -6.33
CA GLY A 350 1.05 21.97 -7.06
C GLY A 350 1.42 20.56 -6.59
N VAL A 351 0.75 20.00 -5.59
CA VAL A 351 0.96 18.60 -5.18
C VAL A 351 -0.37 17.95 -4.86
N ASN A 352 -0.53 16.73 -5.37
CA ASN A 352 -1.61 15.84 -5.02
C ASN A 352 -1.02 14.46 -4.72
N GLY A 353 -1.23 13.95 -3.52
CA GLY A 353 -0.64 12.70 -3.04
C GLY A 353 -1.67 11.78 -2.39
N ASN A 354 -1.44 10.49 -2.50
CA ASN A 354 -2.18 9.45 -1.79
C ASN A 354 -1.30 8.21 -1.64
N GLY A 355 -1.28 7.65 -0.45
CA GLY A 355 -0.60 6.39 -0.18
C GLY A 355 -1.46 5.50 0.68
N GLY A 356 -1.39 4.18 0.45
CA GLY A 356 -2.17 3.25 1.23
C GLY A 356 -1.98 1.79 0.88
N ILE A 357 -2.76 0.96 1.56
CA ILE A 357 -2.84 -0.48 1.39
C ILE A 357 -4.23 -0.83 0.87
N VAL A 358 -4.30 -1.72 -0.09
CA VAL A 358 -5.53 -2.29 -0.63
C VAL A 358 -5.50 -3.79 -0.42
N GLU A 359 -6.46 -4.31 0.36
CA GLU A 359 -6.70 -5.74 0.55
C GLU A 359 -7.87 -6.17 -0.34
N ILE A 360 -7.71 -7.29 -1.02
CA ILE A 360 -8.68 -7.85 -1.94
C ILE A 360 -9.02 -9.28 -1.49
N ASP A 361 -10.30 -9.58 -1.35
CA ASP A 361 -10.75 -10.96 -1.15
C ASP A 361 -10.73 -11.71 -2.47
N THR A 362 -10.16 -12.91 -2.43
CA THR A 362 -10.02 -13.77 -3.61
C THR A 362 -10.39 -15.22 -3.24
N PRO A 363 -10.71 -16.09 -4.21
CA PRO A 363 -10.94 -17.51 -3.96
C PRO A 363 -9.77 -18.20 -3.22
N HIS A 364 -8.58 -17.58 -3.30
CA HIS A 364 -7.35 -18.09 -2.67
C HIS A 364 -6.98 -17.33 -1.38
N GLY A 365 -7.97 -16.77 -0.69
CA GLY A 365 -7.80 -15.95 0.51
C GLY A 365 -7.44 -14.51 0.20
N ARG A 366 -7.19 -13.73 1.24
CA ARG A 366 -6.91 -12.31 1.14
C ARG A 366 -5.55 -12.04 0.53
N LYS A 367 -5.50 -11.09 -0.39
CA LYS A 367 -4.31 -10.59 -1.05
C LYS A 367 -4.23 -9.09 -0.83
N ALA A 368 -3.01 -8.55 -0.77
CA ALA A 368 -2.85 -7.12 -0.57
C ALA A 368 -1.72 -6.55 -1.40
N TYR A 369 -1.85 -5.28 -1.75
CA TYR A 369 -0.79 -4.47 -2.31
C TYR A 369 -0.75 -3.10 -1.65
N SER A 370 0.41 -2.49 -1.62
CA SER A 370 0.54 -1.07 -1.31
C SER A 370 0.64 -0.26 -2.59
N ILE A 371 0.11 0.95 -2.56
CA ILE A 371 0.21 1.91 -3.64
C ILE A 371 0.45 3.30 -3.06
N VAL A 372 1.49 3.96 -3.52
CA VAL A 372 1.79 5.36 -3.17
C VAL A 372 1.97 6.14 -4.45
N MET A 373 1.25 7.22 -4.59
CA MET A 373 1.27 8.09 -5.77
C MET A 373 1.37 9.55 -5.37
N PHE A 374 2.19 10.29 -6.11
CA PHE A 374 2.17 11.75 -6.11
C PHE A 374 2.11 12.26 -7.55
N MET A 375 1.31 13.29 -7.76
CA MET A 375 1.37 14.15 -8.93
C MET A 375 1.86 15.52 -8.48
N GLU A 376 2.99 15.97 -9.02
CA GLU A 376 3.60 17.24 -8.62
C GLU A 376 3.89 18.13 -9.82
N ARG A 377 3.60 19.40 -9.67
CA ARG A 377 4.14 20.51 -10.47
C ARG A 377 5.05 21.34 -9.57
N ASP A 378 6.35 21.12 -9.69
CA ASP A 378 7.33 21.75 -8.80
C ASP A 378 7.22 23.28 -8.79
N LYS A 379 7.15 23.89 -9.97
CA LYS A 379 6.86 25.33 -10.11
C LYS A 379 5.35 25.59 -9.97
N TYR A 380 4.82 25.39 -8.77
CA TYR A 380 3.37 25.48 -8.49
C TYR A 380 2.78 26.87 -8.75
N HIS A 381 3.58 27.94 -8.70
CA HIS A 381 3.17 29.29 -9.06
C HIS A 381 2.75 29.41 -10.54
N THR A 382 3.22 28.51 -11.41
CA THR A 382 2.82 28.44 -12.83
C THR A 382 1.42 27.84 -13.04
N ILE A 383 0.75 27.41 -11.97
CA ILE A 383 -0.65 27.01 -12.01
C ILE A 383 -1.48 28.29 -12.04
N ILE A 384 -1.93 28.66 -13.25
CA ILE A 384 -2.81 29.80 -13.48
C ILE A 384 -4.24 29.39 -13.13
N GLY A 385 -4.97 30.29 -12.45
CA GLY A 385 -6.35 30.08 -12.05
C GLY A 385 -6.49 29.20 -10.80
N ASP A 386 -7.62 28.51 -10.71
CA ASP A 386 -8.00 27.76 -9.52
C ASP A 386 -7.11 26.52 -9.32
N ALA A 387 -6.38 26.51 -8.21
CA ALA A 387 -5.54 25.40 -7.81
C ALA A 387 -6.35 24.12 -7.52
N THR A 388 -7.62 24.27 -7.13
CA THR A 388 -8.55 23.16 -6.90
C THR A 388 -8.80 22.40 -8.18
N LYS A 389 -9.07 23.11 -9.29
CA LYS A 389 -9.25 22.49 -10.62
C LYS A 389 -8.02 21.74 -11.11
N TRP A 390 -6.81 22.24 -10.81
CA TRP A 390 -5.59 21.49 -11.10
C TRP A 390 -5.53 20.21 -10.26
N SER A 391 -5.80 20.30 -8.95
CA SER A 391 -5.77 19.18 -8.03
C SER A 391 -6.80 18.09 -8.41
N GLU A 392 -8.00 18.49 -8.81
CA GLU A 392 -9.05 17.57 -9.29
C GLU A 392 -8.63 16.82 -10.55
N ARG A 393 -8.03 17.52 -11.52
CA ARG A 393 -7.48 16.85 -12.72
C ARG A 393 -6.40 15.84 -12.35
N MET A 394 -5.48 16.19 -11.46
CA MET A 394 -4.46 15.24 -10.99
C MET A 394 -5.07 14.06 -10.25
N ALA A 395 -6.08 14.30 -9.40
CA ALA A 395 -6.82 13.24 -8.72
C ALA A 395 -7.49 12.28 -9.71
N MET A 396 -8.05 12.79 -10.80
CA MET A 396 -8.63 11.96 -11.86
C MET A 396 -7.59 11.01 -12.49
N HIS A 397 -6.38 11.53 -12.78
CA HIS A 397 -5.30 10.68 -13.31
C HIS A 397 -4.86 9.62 -12.29
N MET A 398 -4.75 9.98 -11.00
CA MET A 398 -4.44 9.04 -9.93
C MET A 398 -5.51 7.96 -9.77
N ARG A 399 -6.81 8.30 -9.93
CA ARG A 399 -7.92 7.33 -9.94
C ARG A 399 -7.76 6.31 -11.07
N ARG A 400 -7.43 6.78 -12.30
CA ARG A 400 -7.21 5.91 -13.44
C ARG A 400 -6.02 4.98 -13.25
N ILE A 401 -4.95 5.48 -12.66
CA ILE A 401 -3.78 4.65 -12.29
C ILE A 401 -4.16 3.62 -11.23
N SER A 402 -4.93 4.01 -10.21
CA SER A 402 -5.45 3.08 -9.20
C SER A 402 -6.37 2.03 -9.81
N GLU A 403 -7.23 2.41 -10.76
CA GLU A 403 -8.11 1.49 -11.50
C GLU A 403 -7.31 0.43 -12.27
N MET A 404 -6.27 0.83 -12.99
CA MET A 404 -5.37 -0.10 -13.66
C MET A 404 -4.63 -1.02 -12.68
N THR A 405 -4.19 -0.47 -11.55
CA THR A 405 -3.50 -1.23 -10.50
C THR A 405 -4.44 -2.26 -9.88
N TYR A 406 -5.65 -1.87 -9.53
CA TYR A 406 -6.66 -2.77 -9.00
C TYR A 406 -7.00 -3.89 -9.99
N ALA A 407 -7.22 -3.54 -11.27
CA ALA A 407 -7.50 -4.51 -12.32
C ALA A 407 -6.35 -5.52 -12.51
N PHE A 408 -5.10 -5.06 -12.43
CA PHE A 408 -3.92 -5.91 -12.48
C PHE A 408 -3.90 -6.94 -11.35
N PHE A 409 -4.10 -6.51 -10.11
CA PHE A 409 -4.11 -7.42 -8.96
C PHE A 409 -5.35 -8.31 -8.93
N SER A 410 -6.52 -7.80 -9.32
CA SER A 410 -7.75 -8.58 -9.49
C SER A 410 -7.60 -9.71 -10.51
N ASN A 411 -6.91 -9.45 -11.62
CA ASN A 411 -6.61 -10.49 -12.61
C ASN A 411 -5.55 -11.47 -12.10
N ARG A 412 -4.48 -10.95 -11.46
CA ARG A 412 -3.38 -11.76 -10.94
C ARG A 412 -3.82 -12.75 -9.87
N TYR A 413 -4.78 -12.36 -9.04
CA TYR A 413 -5.26 -13.13 -7.91
C TYR A 413 -6.68 -13.69 -8.08
N GLU A 414 -7.24 -13.58 -9.30
CA GLU A 414 -8.56 -14.12 -9.63
C GLU A 414 -9.66 -13.61 -8.69
N SER A 415 -9.61 -12.30 -8.39
CA SER A 415 -10.60 -11.67 -7.52
C SER A 415 -12.02 -11.82 -8.09
N TYR A 416 -12.99 -11.91 -7.19
CA TYR A 416 -14.42 -11.94 -7.55
C TYR A 416 -14.89 -10.70 -8.31
N ASN A 417 -14.24 -9.57 -8.09
CA ASN A 417 -14.60 -8.32 -8.75
C ASN A 417 -13.61 -7.96 -9.88
N LYS A 418 -14.15 -7.64 -11.04
CA LYS A 418 -13.42 -7.48 -12.30
C LYS A 418 -13.42 -6.03 -12.85
N CYS A 419 -13.58 -5.06 -11.97
CA CYS A 419 -13.60 -3.65 -12.37
C CYS A 419 -12.24 -3.17 -12.93
N GLY A 420 -12.26 -2.18 -13.81
CA GLY A 420 -11.06 -1.55 -14.36
C GLY A 420 -10.34 -2.32 -15.49
N ARG A 421 -10.80 -3.52 -15.86
CA ARG A 421 -10.11 -4.36 -16.85
C ARG A 421 -10.00 -3.74 -18.24
N SER A 422 -11.02 -3.01 -18.68
CA SER A 422 -11.02 -2.38 -20.00
C SER A 422 -9.90 -1.36 -20.15
N LEU A 423 -9.69 -0.54 -19.13
CA LEU A 423 -8.63 0.47 -19.10
C LEU A 423 -7.24 -0.17 -19.09
N LEU A 424 -7.02 -1.15 -18.21
CA LEU A 424 -5.75 -1.88 -18.16
C LEU A 424 -5.44 -2.56 -19.49
N ASN A 425 -6.42 -3.27 -20.07
CA ASN A 425 -6.25 -4.00 -21.34
C ASN A 425 -5.93 -3.06 -22.49
N ARG A 426 -6.58 -1.87 -22.55
CA ARG A 426 -6.28 -0.87 -23.58
C ARG A 426 -4.81 -0.46 -23.54
N PHE A 427 -4.31 -0.05 -22.37
CA PHE A 427 -2.94 0.43 -22.25
C PHE A 427 -1.90 -0.68 -22.27
N ALA A 428 -2.24 -1.89 -21.83
CA ALA A 428 -1.39 -3.06 -22.00
C ALA A 428 -1.17 -3.42 -23.47
N LYS A 429 -2.22 -3.42 -24.30
CA LYS A 429 -2.10 -3.62 -25.74
C LYS A 429 -1.23 -2.56 -26.42
N LEU A 430 -1.40 -1.30 -26.06
CA LEU A 430 -0.58 -0.20 -26.59
C LEU A 430 0.88 -0.31 -26.16
N ALA A 431 1.15 -0.70 -24.93
CA ALA A 431 2.50 -0.92 -24.43
C ALA A 431 3.21 -2.09 -25.12
N LEU A 432 2.51 -3.18 -25.38
CA LEU A 432 3.03 -4.33 -26.13
C LEU A 432 3.29 -3.98 -27.60
N ALA A 433 2.38 -3.26 -28.25
CA ALA A 433 2.57 -2.85 -29.66
C ALA A 433 3.80 -1.97 -29.86
N SER A 434 4.11 -1.07 -28.94
CA SER A 434 5.32 -0.24 -29.02
C SER A 434 6.61 -1.03 -28.85
N HIS A 435 6.58 -2.16 -28.15
CA HIS A 435 7.75 -3.04 -28.00
C HIS A 435 8.10 -3.78 -29.30
N PHE A 436 7.07 -4.19 -30.08
CA PHE A 436 7.30 -4.85 -31.35
C PHE A 436 7.82 -3.90 -32.43
N LEU A 437 7.45 -2.61 -32.39
CA LEU A 437 7.95 -1.60 -33.32
C LEU A 437 9.43 -1.22 -33.08
N HIS A 438 9.90 -1.31 -31.83
CA HIS A 438 11.32 -1.05 -31.50
C HIS A 438 12.24 -2.27 -31.61
N ALA A 439 11.67 -3.48 -31.73
CA ALA A 439 12.44 -4.71 -31.95
C ALA A 439 12.65 -5.03 -33.43
N SER A 440 11.98 -4.29 -34.32
CA SER A 440 12.03 -4.44 -35.77
C SER A 440 12.74 -3.28 -36.50
N LEU A 441 13.38 -2.37 -35.75
CA LEU A 441 14.32 -1.36 -36.20
C LEU A 441 15.71 -1.63 -35.59
#